data_c512fee455da73a6491dbde789d0a379
#
_entry.id   c512fee455da73a6491dbde789d0a379
#
_cell.length_a   1.000
_cell.length_b   1.000
_cell.length_c   1.000
_cell.angle_alpha   90.00
_cell.angle_beta   90.00
_cell.angle_gamma   90.00
#
_symmetry.space_group_name_H-M   'P 1'
#
loop_
_entity.id
_entity.type
_entity.pdbx_description
1 polymer ?
#
loop_
_entity_poly.entity_id
_entity_poly.type
_entity_poly.pdbx_seq_one_letter_code
_entity_poly.pdbx_strand_id
1 'polypeptide(L)'
;MNSIVFYRMMAKVYDLLDVIYFRDYDHSPRKIANDRIRSRDKILDLCTGTATNAMNIAGQNPGTKVVGIDISKDMLRVAKGKVRRGSLRNIRLYQMDATDLKFRKGCFDKILISLVLHELGDELADKMMSEAIRVLKDDGEIIVTEWEPSKSIIRKIIFAPIHFLEPKPYHSFIKKDMYEYFGKYGLSVEEFYHSDYTKVLILRKSGERQSNV
;
A
#
# COMPACT_ATOMS: atom_id res chain seq x y z
N MET A 1 -27.20 -2.16 -9.59
CA MET A 1 -26.07 -2.85 -10.26
C MET A 1 -25.49 -3.85 -9.28
N ASN A 2 -25.37 -5.14 -9.66
CA ASN A 2 -24.94 -6.18 -8.72
C ASN A 2 -23.51 -5.87 -8.25
N SER A 3 -23.25 -5.77 -6.94
CA SER A 3 -21.95 -5.41 -6.36
C SER A 3 -20.79 -6.26 -6.93
N ILE A 4 -21.05 -7.54 -7.21
CA ILE A 4 -20.09 -8.48 -7.81
C ILE A 4 -19.63 -8.03 -9.21
N VAL A 5 -20.55 -7.52 -10.04
CA VAL A 5 -20.25 -7.05 -11.40
C VAL A 5 -19.44 -5.75 -11.31
N PHE A 6 -19.81 -4.86 -10.40
CA PHE A 6 -19.09 -3.60 -10.16
C PHE A 6 -17.64 -3.86 -9.73
N TYR A 7 -17.40 -4.67 -8.68
CA TYR A 7 -16.04 -4.95 -8.23
C TYR A 7 -15.21 -5.77 -9.22
N ARG A 8 -15.85 -6.65 -10.02
CA ARG A 8 -15.14 -7.35 -11.10
C ARG A 8 -14.72 -6.40 -12.23
N MET A 9 -15.56 -5.41 -12.53
CA MET A 9 -15.25 -4.37 -13.50
C MET A 9 -14.15 -3.45 -12.97
N MET A 10 -14.27 -3.02 -11.70
CA MET A 10 -13.23 -2.22 -11.03
C MET A 10 -11.89 -2.95 -10.93
N ALA A 11 -11.88 -4.24 -10.61
CA ALA A 11 -10.65 -5.04 -10.59
C ALA A 11 -9.93 -5.04 -11.96
N LYS A 12 -10.68 -5.11 -13.06
CA LYS A 12 -10.11 -4.99 -14.42
C LYS A 12 -9.59 -3.58 -14.70
N VAL A 13 -10.31 -2.56 -14.22
CA VAL A 13 -9.88 -1.16 -14.35
C VAL A 13 -8.60 -0.95 -13.56
N TYR A 14 -8.52 -1.41 -12.32
CA TYR A 14 -7.30 -1.34 -11.51
C TYR A 14 -6.13 -2.09 -12.16
N ASP A 15 -6.34 -3.30 -12.66
CA ASP A 15 -5.29 -4.05 -13.37
C ASP A 15 -4.87 -3.35 -14.68
N LEU A 16 -5.77 -2.65 -15.38
CA LEU A 16 -5.46 -1.85 -16.56
C LEU A 16 -4.68 -0.57 -16.20
N LEU A 17 -5.14 0.16 -15.17
CA LEU A 17 -4.45 1.34 -14.64
C LEU A 17 -3.03 0.97 -14.19
N ASP A 18 -2.89 -0.19 -13.59
CA ASP A 18 -1.62 -0.74 -13.19
C ASP A 18 -0.63 -0.91 -14.36
N VAL A 19 -1.10 -1.44 -15.48
CA VAL A 19 -0.28 -1.59 -16.70
C VAL A 19 0.07 -0.23 -17.30
N ILE A 20 -0.81 0.77 -17.23
CA ILE A 20 -0.60 2.10 -17.82
C ILE A 20 0.38 2.93 -16.98
N TYR A 21 0.18 2.95 -15.64
CA TYR A 21 0.90 3.85 -14.75
C TYR A 21 2.18 3.24 -14.15
N PHE A 22 2.31 1.91 -14.15
CA PHE A 22 3.48 1.21 -13.60
C PHE A 22 4.19 0.35 -14.66
N ARG A 23 4.16 0.78 -15.91
CA ARG A 23 4.73 0.06 -17.06
C ARG A 23 6.25 -0.06 -16.99
N ASP A 24 6.90 0.99 -16.52
CA ASP A 24 8.37 0.99 -16.32
C ASP A 24 8.66 0.46 -14.92
N TYR A 25 9.09 -0.82 -14.86
CA TYR A 25 9.38 -1.46 -13.58
C TYR A 25 10.56 -0.80 -12.85
N ASP A 26 11.60 -0.37 -13.56
CA ASP A 26 12.84 0.15 -12.96
C ASP A 26 12.63 1.49 -12.23
N HIS A 27 11.65 2.27 -12.63
CA HIS A 27 11.23 3.51 -11.97
C HIS A 27 9.88 3.37 -11.24
N SER A 28 9.40 2.15 -11.07
CA SER A 28 8.09 1.91 -10.46
C SER A 28 8.16 1.88 -8.93
N PRO A 29 7.07 2.26 -8.24
CA PRO A 29 6.98 2.12 -6.79
C PRO A 29 7.14 0.67 -6.32
N ARG A 30 6.88 -0.31 -7.19
CA ARG A 30 7.07 -1.73 -6.90
C ARG A 30 8.52 -2.12 -6.77
N LYS A 31 9.38 -1.58 -7.63
CA LYS A 31 10.82 -1.82 -7.50
C LYS A 31 11.35 -1.25 -6.20
N ILE A 32 11.00 -0.01 -5.87
CA ILE A 32 11.38 0.62 -4.60
C ILE A 32 10.94 -0.24 -3.42
N ALA A 33 9.69 -0.71 -3.42
CA ALA A 33 9.20 -1.61 -2.37
C ALA A 33 9.97 -2.93 -2.33
N ASN A 34 10.24 -3.56 -3.48
CA ASN A 34 10.99 -4.82 -3.55
C ASN A 34 12.43 -4.69 -3.06
N ASP A 35 13.11 -3.59 -3.37
CA ASP A 35 14.50 -3.33 -2.95
C ASP A 35 14.62 -3.22 -1.42
N ARG A 36 13.51 -2.98 -0.71
CA ARG A 36 13.45 -2.93 0.77
C ARG A 36 13.17 -4.27 1.43
N ILE A 37 12.81 -5.30 0.66
CA ILE A 37 12.43 -6.61 1.19
C ILE A 37 13.68 -7.46 1.40
N ARG A 38 13.79 -8.04 2.60
CA ARG A 38 14.85 -8.96 2.97
C ARG A 38 14.35 -10.40 2.95
N SER A 39 15.26 -11.33 2.72
CA SER A 39 14.93 -12.76 2.86
C SER A 39 14.39 -13.05 4.27
N ARG A 40 13.28 -13.81 4.32
CA ARG A 40 12.53 -14.18 5.53
C ARG A 40 11.66 -13.09 6.15
N ASP A 41 11.58 -11.90 5.57
CA ASP A 41 10.63 -10.88 6.05
C ASP A 41 9.20 -11.43 6.07
N LYS A 42 8.46 -11.07 7.10
CA LYS A 42 7.03 -11.26 7.21
C LYS A 42 6.36 -9.92 6.89
N ILE A 43 5.61 -9.91 5.81
CA ILE A 43 5.08 -8.71 5.16
C ILE A 43 3.57 -8.70 5.27
N LEU A 44 2.99 -7.56 5.63
CA LEU A 44 1.55 -7.32 5.60
C LEU A 44 1.24 -6.29 4.51
N ASP A 45 0.35 -6.66 3.57
CA ASP A 45 -0.19 -5.76 2.56
C ASP A 45 -1.61 -5.38 2.96
N LEU A 46 -1.79 -4.14 3.42
CA LEU A 46 -3.06 -3.58 3.88
C LEU A 46 -3.90 -3.12 2.69
N CYS A 47 -5.18 -3.48 2.67
CA CYS A 47 -6.11 -3.20 1.57
C CYS A 47 -5.55 -3.71 0.23
N THR A 48 -5.14 -4.98 0.22
CA THR A 48 -4.39 -5.60 -0.89
C THR A 48 -5.13 -5.65 -2.23
N GLY A 49 -6.43 -5.40 -2.24
CA GLY A 49 -7.27 -5.41 -3.44
C GLY A 49 -7.19 -6.74 -4.20
N THR A 50 -6.76 -6.68 -5.46
CA THR A 50 -6.52 -7.86 -6.30
C THR A 50 -5.16 -8.54 -6.04
N ALA A 51 -4.45 -8.12 -5.00
CA ALA A 51 -3.14 -8.61 -4.54
C ALA A 51 -1.99 -8.47 -5.55
N THR A 52 -2.06 -7.52 -6.47
CA THR A 52 -1.01 -7.36 -7.49
C THR A 52 0.34 -7.03 -6.86
N ASN A 53 0.36 -6.12 -5.87
CA ASN A 53 1.58 -5.74 -5.17
C ASN A 53 2.12 -6.89 -4.30
N ALA A 54 1.25 -7.52 -3.49
CA ALA A 54 1.59 -8.69 -2.69
C ALA A 54 2.16 -9.84 -3.53
N MET A 55 1.59 -10.10 -4.72
CA MET A 55 2.06 -11.13 -5.64
C MET A 55 3.42 -10.79 -6.26
N ASN A 56 3.64 -9.53 -6.62
CA ASN A 56 4.93 -9.07 -7.13
C ASN A 56 6.05 -9.33 -6.10
N ILE A 57 5.82 -8.92 -4.85
CA ILE A 57 6.78 -9.16 -3.76
C ILE A 57 6.98 -10.63 -3.50
N ALA A 58 5.91 -11.42 -3.39
CA ALA A 58 5.99 -12.85 -3.13
C ALA A 58 6.74 -13.61 -4.23
N GLY A 59 6.55 -13.21 -5.50
CA GLY A 59 7.20 -13.82 -6.65
C GLY A 59 8.69 -13.53 -6.73
N GLN A 60 9.09 -12.29 -6.43
CA GLN A 60 10.50 -11.88 -6.47
C GLN A 60 11.27 -12.29 -5.21
N ASN A 61 10.57 -12.53 -4.09
CA ASN A 61 11.17 -12.84 -2.81
C ASN A 61 10.61 -14.15 -2.23
N PRO A 62 10.97 -15.31 -2.80
CA PRO A 62 10.35 -16.60 -2.43
C PRO A 62 10.61 -17.02 -0.96
N GLY A 63 11.62 -16.43 -0.31
CA GLY A 63 11.93 -16.67 1.11
C GLY A 63 11.04 -15.92 2.09
N THR A 64 10.22 -14.98 1.64
CA THR A 64 9.35 -14.14 2.48
C THR A 64 8.02 -14.83 2.80
N LYS A 65 7.29 -14.25 3.76
CA LYS A 65 5.89 -14.61 4.06
C LYS A 65 5.02 -13.38 3.86
N VAL A 66 4.24 -13.36 2.80
CA VAL A 66 3.36 -12.24 2.48
C VAL A 66 1.93 -12.54 2.95
N VAL A 67 1.35 -11.60 3.67
CA VAL A 67 -0.06 -11.64 4.09
C VAL A 67 -0.76 -10.44 3.47
N GLY A 68 -1.75 -10.67 2.62
CA GLY A 68 -2.62 -9.61 2.10
C GLY A 68 -3.97 -9.65 2.80
N ILE A 69 -4.47 -8.49 3.19
CA ILE A 69 -5.81 -8.35 3.75
C ILE A 69 -6.63 -7.35 2.95
N ASP A 70 -7.93 -7.59 2.87
CA ASP A 70 -8.89 -6.67 2.30
C ASP A 70 -10.27 -6.89 2.92
N ILE A 71 -11.07 -5.85 3.02
CA ILE A 71 -12.44 -5.94 3.51
C ILE A 71 -13.38 -6.54 2.45
N SER A 72 -13.06 -6.36 1.17
CA SER A 72 -13.87 -6.79 0.03
C SER A 72 -13.67 -8.26 -0.31
N LYS A 73 -14.71 -9.07 -0.10
CA LYS A 73 -14.75 -10.47 -0.55
C LYS A 73 -14.53 -10.63 -2.05
N ASP A 74 -15.00 -9.67 -2.84
CA ASP A 74 -14.94 -9.74 -4.29
C ASP A 74 -13.53 -9.47 -4.81
N MET A 75 -12.82 -8.49 -4.25
CA MET A 75 -11.40 -8.26 -4.50
C MET A 75 -10.58 -9.49 -4.15
N LEU A 76 -10.79 -10.05 -2.97
CA LEU A 76 -10.08 -11.27 -2.52
C LEU A 76 -10.41 -12.51 -3.36
N ARG A 77 -11.61 -12.61 -3.94
CA ARG A 77 -11.92 -13.68 -4.89
C ARG A 77 -11.06 -13.60 -6.15
N VAL A 78 -10.91 -12.40 -6.69
CA VAL A 78 -10.01 -12.14 -7.84
C VAL A 78 -8.55 -12.43 -7.45
N ALA A 79 -8.11 -11.88 -6.32
CA ALA A 79 -6.77 -12.07 -5.78
C ALA A 79 -6.40 -13.56 -5.61
N LYS A 80 -7.27 -14.34 -4.96
CA LYS A 80 -7.08 -15.80 -4.78
C LYS A 80 -6.95 -16.54 -6.12
N GLY A 81 -7.74 -16.12 -7.12
CA GLY A 81 -7.64 -16.65 -8.48
C GLY A 81 -6.28 -16.35 -9.13
N LYS A 82 -5.78 -15.10 -8.97
CA LYS A 82 -4.46 -14.69 -9.48
C LYS A 82 -3.33 -15.44 -8.78
N VAL A 83 -3.33 -15.52 -7.46
CA VAL A 83 -2.32 -16.22 -6.64
C VAL A 83 -2.22 -17.69 -7.04
N ARG A 84 -3.38 -18.36 -7.21
CA ARG A 84 -3.40 -19.77 -7.64
C ARG A 84 -2.80 -19.97 -9.04
N ARG A 85 -3.13 -19.09 -10.02
CA ARG A 85 -2.55 -19.14 -11.37
C ARG A 85 -1.04 -18.86 -11.37
N GLY A 86 -0.58 -17.96 -10.49
CA GLY A 86 0.84 -17.66 -10.31
C GLY A 86 1.63 -18.72 -9.53
N SER A 87 0.96 -19.77 -9.01
CA SER A 87 1.58 -20.85 -8.23
C SER A 87 2.38 -20.36 -7.00
N LEU A 88 2.03 -19.19 -6.45
CA LEU A 88 2.73 -18.60 -5.31
C LEU A 88 2.30 -19.31 -4.01
N ARG A 89 3.28 -19.82 -3.25
CA ARG A 89 3.05 -20.57 -2.01
C ARG A 89 3.35 -19.79 -0.74
N ASN A 90 4.04 -18.67 -0.86
CA ASN A 90 4.47 -17.81 0.24
C ASN A 90 3.53 -16.62 0.50
N ILE A 91 2.33 -16.61 -0.10
CA ILE A 91 1.29 -15.59 0.10
C ILE A 91 0.04 -16.21 0.70
N ARG A 92 -0.57 -15.49 1.65
CA ARG A 92 -1.87 -15.80 2.24
C ARG A 92 -2.78 -14.59 2.20
N LEU A 93 -4.07 -14.80 1.90
CA LEU A 93 -5.06 -13.73 1.76
C LEU A 93 -6.22 -13.94 2.72
N TYR A 94 -6.53 -12.90 3.52
CA TYR A 94 -7.61 -12.92 4.51
C TYR A 94 -8.57 -11.76 4.30
N GLN A 95 -9.86 -12.05 4.50
CA GLN A 95 -10.83 -10.98 4.65
C GLN A 95 -10.71 -10.41 6.05
N MET A 96 -10.36 -9.12 6.14
CA MET A 96 -10.15 -8.45 7.43
C MET A 96 -10.29 -6.94 7.25
N ASP A 97 -10.79 -6.28 8.30
CA ASP A 97 -10.82 -4.84 8.41
C ASP A 97 -9.42 -4.34 8.83
N ALA A 98 -8.86 -3.40 8.08
CA ALA A 98 -7.57 -2.81 8.38
C ALA A 98 -7.56 -1.93 9.65
N THR A 99 -8.75 -1.54 10.12
CA THR A 99 -8.94 -0.78 11.37
C THR A 99 -9.06 -1.65 12.62
N ASP A 100 -9.07 -3.00 12.45
CA ASP A 100 -9.20 -3.98 13.54
C ASP A 100 -8.46 -5.28 13.19
N LEU A 101 -7.12 -5.23 13.21
CA LEU A 101 -6.25 -6.32 12.80
C LEU A 101 -6.20 -7.45 13.83
N LYS A 102 -6.51 -8.67 13.41
CA LYS A 102 -6.46 -9.87 14.27
C LYS A 102 -5.05 -10.48 14.36
N PHE A 103 -4.03 -9.63 14.30
CA PHE A 103 -2.63 -10.00 14.46
C PHE A 103 -2.07 -9.52 15.80
N ARG A 104 -1.04 -10.21 16.30
CA ARG A 104 -0.33 -9.81 17.53
C ARG A 104 0.53 -8.56 17.26
N LYS A 105 0.76 -7.77 18.33
CA LYS A 105 1.70 -6.65 18.31
C LYS A 105 3.08 -7.12 17.81
N GLY A 106 3.74 -6.31 17.00
CA GLY A 106 5.12 -6.51 16.59
C GLY A 106 5.38 -7.80 15.82
N CYS A 107 4.45 -8.24 14.95
CA CYS A 107 4.60 -9.52 14.26
C CYS A 107 4.97 -9.42 12.77
N PHE A 108 5.08 -8.21 12.22
CA PHE A 108 5.46 -7.96 10.83
C PHE A 108 6.75 -7.14 10.74
N ASP A 109 7.64 -7.53 9.82
CA ASP A 109 8.88 -6.80 9.52
C ASP A 109 8.60 -5.61 8.60
N LYS A 110 7.66 -5.78 7.67
CA LYS A 110 7.25 -4.76 6.70
C LYS A 110 5.73 -4.68 6.60
N ILE A 111 5.23 -3.45 6.44
CA ILE A 111 3.83 -3.19 6.11
C ILE A 111 3.78 -2.37 4.83
N LEU A 112 2.94 -2.79 3.90
CA LEU A 112 2.66 -2.08 2.65
C LEU A 112 1.30 -1.41 2.75
N ILE A 113 1.23 -0.15 2.36
CA ILE A 113 0.01 0.65 2.25
C ILE A 113 0.07 1.30 0.87
N SER A 114 -0.74 0.80 -0.06
CA SER A 114 -0.63 1.23 -1.46
C SER A 114 -1.95 1.74 -1.98
N LEU A 115 -1.98 3.03 -2.37
CA LEU A 115 -3.11 3.70 -3.02
C LEU A 115 -4.43 3.55 -2.27
N VAL A 116 -4.42 3.80 -0.96
CA VAL A 116 -5.60 3.65 -0.10
C VAL A 116 -5.81 4.79 0.89
N LEU A 117 -4.74 5.45 1.39
CA LEU A 117 -4.87 6.50 2.40
C LEU A 117 -5.68 7.70 1.88
N HIS A 118 -5.55 8.00 0.60
CA HIS A 118 -6.30 9.07 -0.06
C HIS A 118 -7.80 8.80 -0.20
N GLU A 119 -8.23 7.53 -0.12
CA GLU A 119 -9.65 7.15 -0.17
C GLU A 119 -10.31 7.25 1.21
N LEU A 120 -9.51 7.18 2.29
CA LEU A 120 -9.99 7.16 3.66
C LEU A 120 -10.22 8.58 4.19
N GLY A 121 -11.29 8.77 4.95
CA GLY A 121 -11.42 9.92 5.83
C GLY A 121 -10.44 9.82 7.01
N ASP A 122 -10.15 10.95 7.66
CA ASP A 122 -9.13 11.02 8.72
C ASP A 122 -9.37 10.02 9.85
N GLU A 123 -10.61 9.79 10.26
CA GLU A 123 -10.94 8.84 11.34
C GLU A 123 -10.56 7.39 10.99
N LEU A 124 -10.86 6.94 9.77
CA LEU A 124 -10.52 5.58 9.34
C LEU A 124 -9.01 5.44 9.12
N ALA A 125 -8.37 6.47 8.56
CA ALA A 125 -6.93 6.51 8.38
C ALA A 125 -6.21 6.44 9.74
N ASP A 126 -6.68 7.16 10.76
CA ASP A 126 -6.10 7.13 12.11
C ASP A 126 -6.20 5.74 12.74
N LYS A 127 -7.35 5.07 12.63
CA LYS A 127 -7.53 3.71 13.13
C LYS A 127 -6.63 2.72 12.40
N MET A 128 -6.58 2.78 11.07
CA MET A 128 -5.74 1.90 10.26
C MET A 128 -4.26 2.10 10.56
N MET A 129 -3.79 3.34 10.66
CA MET A 129 -2.40 3.65 10.99
C MET A 129 -2.03 3.17 12.39
N SER A 130 -2.92 3.33 13.38
CA SER A 130 -2.71 2.82 14.74
C SER A 130 -2.54 1.31 14.76
N GLU A 131 -3.36 0.58 14.02
CA GLU A 131 -3.26 -0.87 13.90
C GLU A 131 -1.99 -1.31 13.14
N ALA A 132 -1.65 -0.61 12.05
CA ALA A 132 -0.42 -0.86 11.30
C ALA A 132 0.81 -0.72 12.23
N ILE A 133 0.90 0.37 12.98
CA ILE A 133 2.00 0.61 13.93
C ILE A 133 2.02 -0.44 15.05
N ARG A 134 0.87 -0.86 15.54
CA ARG A 134 0.76 -1.89 16.58
C ARG A 134 1.32 -3.23 16.13
N VAL A 135 1.02 -3.65 14.90
CA VAL A 135 1.46 -4.96 14.39
C VAL A 135 2.85 -4.93 13.77
N LEU A 136 3.42 -3.75 13.50
CA LEU A 136 4.78 -3.55 13.03
C LEU A 136 5.77 -3.81 14.16
N LYS A 137 6.86 -4.52 13.88
CA LYS A 137 8.01 -4.64 14.77
C LYS A 137 8.63 -3.27 15.07
N ASP A 138 9.41 -3.17 16.14
CA ASP A 138 10.01 -1.88 16.52
C ASP A 138 11.09 -1.43 15.52
N ASP A 139 11.81 -2.37 14.92
CA ASP A 139 12.79 -2.15 13.82
C ASP A 139 12.19 -2.31 12.42
N GLY A 140 10.86 -2.45 12.31
CA GLY A 140 10.15 -2.65 11.06
C GLY A 140 9.98 -1.36 10.25
N GLU A 141 9.52 -1.51 9.00
CA GLU A 141 9.25 -0.39 8.10
C GLU A 141 7.82 -0.45 7.55
N ILE A 142 7.21 0.73 7.39
CA ILE A 142 5.98 0.90 6.61
C ILE A 142 6.39 1.51 5.27
N ILE A 143 5.98 0.88 4.18
CA ILE A 143 6.20 1.34 2.82
C ILE A 143 4.87 1.86 2.30
N VAL A 144 4.77 3.16 2.12
CA VAL A 144 3.55 3.82 1.62
C VAL A 144 3.75 4.21 0.17
N THR A 145 2.81 3.82 -0.68
CA THR A 145 2.74 4.28 -2.07
C THR A 145 1.44 5.05 -2.25
N GLU A 146 1.53 6.30 -2.70
CA GLU A 146 0.36 7.15 -2.92
C GLU A 146 0.48 7.95 -4.22
N TRP A 147 -0.66 8.41 -4.75
CA TRP A 147 -0.68 9.26 -5.92
C TRP A 147 0.10 10.55 -5.68
N GLU A 148 0.79 10.99 -6.71
CA GLU A 148 1.45 12.29 -6.76
C GLU A 148 1.14 12.98 -8.08
N PRO A 149 0.49 14.15 -8.06
CA PRO A 149 0.23 14.92 -9.27
C PRO A 149 1.54 15.34 -9.96
N SER A 150 1.72 14.89 -11.19
CA SER A 150 2.92 15.22 -11.97
C SER A 150 3.00 16.72 -12.27
N LYS A 151 4.23 17.25 -12.35
CA LYS A 151 4.48 18.62 -12.83
C LYS A 151 4.37 18.72 -14.37
N SER A 152 4.52 17.62 -15.09
CA SER A 152 4.41 17.57 -16.57
C SER A 152 2.96 17.74 -17.03
N ILE A 153 2.73 18.62 -18.01
CA ILE A 153 1.40 18.88 -18.60
C ILE A 153 0.85 17.62 -19.25
N ILE A 154 1.68 16.88 -20.00
CA ILE A 154 1.27 15.64 -20.68
C ILE A 154 0.82 14.60 -19.65
N ARG A 155 1.59 14.42 -18.57
CA ARG A 155 1.24 13.48 -17.50
C ARG A 155 -0.01 13.91 -16.75
N LYS A 156 -0.26 15.21 -16.55
CA LYS A 156 -1.52 15.73 -15.99
C LYS A 156 -2.72 15.34 -16.84
N ILE A 157 -2.61 15.44 -18.17
CA ILE A 157 -3.69 15.05 -19.08
C ILE A 157 -3.95 13.54 -18.99
N ILE A 158 -2.91 12.72 -18.96
CA ILE A 158 -3.03 11.25 -18.79
C ILE A 158 -3.65 10.89 -17.44
N PHE A 159 -3.32 11.64 -16.40
CA PHE A 159 -3.80 11.40 -15.03
C PHE A 159 -5.19 12.01 -14.76
N ALA A 160 -5.70 12.89 -15.63
CA ALA A 160 -6.96 13.59 -15.43
C ALA A 160 -8.17 12.64 -15.17
N PRO A 161 -8.33 11.50 -15.86
CA PRO A 161 -9.44 10.59 -15.56
C PRO A 161 -9.42 10.06 -14.12
N ILE A 162 -8.25 9.74 -13.58
CA ILE A 162 -8.11 9.32 -12.18
C ILE A 162 -8.51 10.47 -11.27
N HIS A 163 -7.96 11.66 -11.47
CA HIS A 163 -8.26 12.83 -10.66
C HIS A 163 -9.75 13.16 -10.57
N PHE A 164 -10.53 12.88 -11.64
CA PHE A 164 -11.99 13.08 -11.62
C PHE A 164 -12.77 11.92 -11.00
N LEU A 165 -12.22 10.70 -10.98
CA LEU A 165 -12.88 9.51 -10.44
C LEU A 165 -12.59 9.29 -8.97
N GLU A 166 -11.54 9.91 -8.44
CA GLU A 166 -11.12 9.78 -7.05
C GLU A 166 -12.13 10.42 -6.07
N PRO A 167 -12.34 9.82 -4.90
CA PRO A 167 -13.30 10.30 -3.92
C PRO A 167 -12.87 11.65 -3.30
N LYS A 168 -13.82 12.34 -2.66
CA LYS A 168 -13.58 13.66 -2.05
C LYS A 168 -12.35 13.74 -1.13
N PRO A 169 -12.02 12.74 -0.28
CA PRO A 169 -10.85 12.80 0.59
C PRO A 169 -9.52 12.94 -0.18
N TYR A 170 -9.43 12.41 -1.41
CA TYR A 170 -8.24 12.50 -2.26
C TYR A 170 -7.72 13.94 -2.40
N HIS A 171 -8.62 14.91 -2.72
CA HIS A 171 -8.20 16.29 -2.98
C HIS A 171 -7.62 17.02 -1.75
N SER A 172 -7.99 16.60 -0.56
CA SER A 172 -7.39 17.10 0.68
C SER A 172 -6.10 16.37 1.01
N PHE A 173 -6.08 15.07 0.81
CA PHE A 173 -4.94 14.22 1.12
C PHE A 173 -3.68 14.57 0.31
N ILE A 174 -3.82 14.79 -1.01
CA ILE A 174 -2.67 15.11 -1.88
C ILE A 174 -1.97 16.42 -1.53
N LYS A 175 -2.63 17.32 -0.78
CA LYS A 175 -2.09 18.60 -0.33
C LYS A 175 -1.40 18.53 1.03
N LYS A 176 -1.52 17.40 1.75
CA LYS A 176 -0.92 17.24 3.08
C LYS A 176 0.61 17.16 2.95
N ASP A 177 1.31 17.81 3.87
CA ASP A 177 2.71 17.55 4.11
C ASP A 177 2.87 16.14 4.69
N MET A 178 3.62 15.29 4.03
CA MET A 178 3.76 13.88 4.43
C MET A 178 4.60 13.71 5.69
N TYR A 179 5.56 14.59 5.94
CA TYR A 179 6.35 14.55 7.16
C TYR A 179 5.49 14.87 8.38
N GLU A 180 4.68 15.93 8.28
CA GLU A 180 3.73 16.30 9.33
C GLU A 180 2.65 15.22 9.49
N TYR A 181 2.09 14.74 8.36
CA TYR A 181 1.03 13.72 8.36
C TYR A 181 1.46 12.43 9.06
N PHE A 182 2.65 11.91 8.79
CA PHE A 182 3.12 10.68 9.44
C PHE A 182 3.73 10.95 10.82
N GLY A 183 4.28 12.15 11.05
CA GLY A 183 4.81 12.58 12.33
C GLY A 183 3.77 12.53 13.47
N LYS A 184 2.50 12.84 13.18
CA LYS A 184 1.40 12.75 14.17
C LYS A 184 1.18 11.34 14.71
N TYR A 185 1.62 10.29 13.98
CA TYR A 185 1.54 8.89 14.40
C TYR A 185 2.83 8.40 15.08
N GLY A 186 3.80 9.26 15.32
CA GLY A 186 5.11 8.87 15.84
C GLY A 186 5.96 8.09 14.82
N LEU A 187 5.79 8.41 13.54
CA LEU A 187 6.58 7.85 12.46
C LEU A 187 7.51 8.92 11.86
N SER A 188 8.75 8.53 11.55
CA SER A 188 9.68 9.33 10.75
C SER A 188 9.67 8.88 9.30
N VAL A 189 9.74 9.84 8.38
CA VAL A 189 9.96 9.57 6.95
C VAL A 189 11.46 9.48 6.74
N GLU A 190 11.97 8.25 6.57
CA GLU A 190 13.40 7.99 6.37
C GLU A 190 13.83 8.26 4.92
N GLU A 191 12.96 7.90 3.98
CA GLU A 191 13.22 8.07 2.57
C GLU A 191 11.94 8.46 1.84
N PHE A 192 12.07 9.32 0.83
CA PHE A 192 10.98 9.82 0.01
C PHE A 192 11.39 9.73 -1.46
N TYR A 193 10.66 8.97 -2.24
CA TYR A 193 10.89 8.79 -3.67
C TYR A 193 9.73 9.34 -4.48
N HIS A 194 10.08 10.00 -5.58
CA HIS A 194 9.13 10.43 -6.59
C HIS A 194 9.17 9.46 -7.78
N SER A 195 8.02 8.97 -8.17
CA SER A 195 7.83 8.20 -9.40
C SER A 195 6.97 9.01 -10.36
N ASP A 196 6.67 8.48 -11.55
CA ASP A 196 5.97 9.23 -12.60
C ASP A 196 4.60 9.80 -12.17
N TYR A 197 3.84 9.04 -11.40
CA TYR A 197 2.49 9.40 -10.95
C TYR A 197 2.28 9.11 -9.46
N THR A 198 3.30 8.64 -8.78
CA THR A 198 3.22 8.24 -7.38
C THR A 198 4.42 8.72 -6.60
N LYS A 199 4.25 8.79 -5.30
CA LYS A 199 5.31 8.94 -4.30
C LYS A 199 5.40 7.67 -3.47
N VAL A 200 6.61 7.30 -3.07
CA VAL A 200 6.88 6.20 -2.15
C VAL A 200 7.60 6.74 -0.94
N LEU A 201 7.09 6.41 0.23
CA LEU A 201 7.69 6.81 1.51
C LEU A 201 8.07 5.55 2.29
N ILE A 202 9.26 5.57 2.85
CA ILE A 202 9.73 4.57 3.80
C ILE A 202 9.66 5.18 5.19
N LEU A 203 8.83 4.58 6.04
CA LEU A 203 8.56 5.09 7.37
C LEU A 203 9.07 4.12 8.42
N ARG A 204 9.58 4.67 9.52
CA ARG A 204 9.94 3.94 10.74
C ARG A 204 9.30 4.56 11.96
N LYS A 205 9.15 3.78 13.00
CA LYS A 205 8.79 4.33 14.31
C LYS A 205 9.87 5.33 14.73
N SER A 206 9.44 6.55 15.07
CA SER A 206 10.36 7.53 15.65
C SER A 206 10.87 6.95 16.94
N GLY A 207 12.18 6.64 17.02
CA GLY A 207 12.80 6.24 18.25
C GLY A 207 12.62 7.36 19.27
N GLU A 208 12.37 7.03 20.55
CA GLU A 208 12.64 7.97 21.60
C GLU A 208 14.10 8.41 21.41
N ARG A 209 14.31 9.67 21.01
CA ARG A 209 15.65 10.25 21.13
C ARG A 209 15.99 10.14 22.61
N GLN A 210 16.84 9.18 22.95
CA GLN A 210 17.52 9.24 24.23
C GLN A 210 18.22 10.60 24.23
N SER A 211 17.61 11.55 24.90
CA SER A 211 18.23 12.80 25.28
C SER A 211 19.37 12.43 26.26
N ASN A 212 20.52 12.07 25.69
CA ASN A 212 21.75 12.10 26.45
C ASN A 212 22.06 13.59 26.69
N VAL A 213 21.62 14.07 27.85
CA VAL A 213 22.14 15.28 28.50
C VAL A 213 23.36 14.88 29.30
#